data_06bcc979e894ea650c4d1036d8745e07
#
_entry.id   06bcc979e894ea650c4d1036d8745e07
#
_cell.length_a   1.000
_cell.length_b   1.000
_cell.length_c   1.000
_cell.angle_alpha   90.00
_cell.angle_beta   90.00
_cell.angle_gamma   90.00
#
_symmetry.space_group_name_H-M   'P 1'
#
loop_
_entity.id
_entity.type
_entity.pdbx_description
1 polymer ?
#
loop_
_entity_poly.entity_id
_entity_poly.type
_entity_poly.pdbx_seq_one_letter_code
_entity_poly.pdbx_strand_id
1 'polypeptide(L)'
;MNILIVEARYHPDVADGLMDGATAALEMGMARFERVSVPGVLEIPAAIAIAARASRPFDGYVALGSVTGPAHIAQTFYAETMRALTALSSSGLALGQGIVLAGDEGAARDLAITHDIGGDAARACLSLVILGQRLGLSQVEND
;
A
#
# COMPACT_ATOMS: atom_id res chain seq x y z
N MET A 1 8.01 10.23 10.49
CA MET A 1 8.06 9.24 9.40
C MET A 1 7.40 9.81 8.17
N ASN A 2 7.95 9.51 7.03
CA ASN A 2 7.38 9.89 5.73
C ASN A 2 6.98 8.63 4.99
N ILE A 3 5.71 8.56 4.62
CA ILE A 3 5.11 7.40 3.97
C ILE A 3 4.68 7.78 2.56
N LEU A 4 4.93 6.91 1.59
CA LEU A 4 4.40 7.07 0.24
C LEU A 4 3.22 6.14 0.04
N ILE A 5 2.08 6.71 -0.36
CA ILE A 5 0.92 5.94 -0.77
C ILE A 5 0.93 5.85 -2.30
N VAL A 6 0.94 4.64 -2.82
CA VAL A 6 0.84 4.36 -4.25
C VAL A 6 -0.51 3.72 -4.51
N GLU A 7 -1.35 4.35 -5.32
CA GLU A 7 -2.72 3.89 -5.57
C GLU A 7 -2.99 3.69 -7.05
N ALA A 8 -3.84 2.71 -7.34
CA ALA A 8 -4.44 2.51 -8.64
C ALA A 8 -5.94 2.73 -8.51
N ARG A 9 -6.48 3.77 -9.14
CA ARG A 9 -7.88 4.20 -8.97
C ARG A 9 -8.76 3.63 -10.07
N TYR A 10 -9.16 2.38 -9.92
CA TYR A 10 -10.02 1.72 -10.89
C TYR A 10 -11.50 2.04 -10.67
N HIS A 11 -11.99 1.87 -9.43
CA HIS A 11 -13.35 2.25 -9.02
C HIS A 11 -13.24 3.45 -8.08
N PRO A 12 -13.77 4.64 -8.44
CA PRO A 12 -13.57 5.84 -7.61
C PRO A 12 -14.02 5.70 -6.16
N ASP A 13 -15.19 5.11 -5.90
CA ASP A 13 -15.70 4.95 -4.53
C ASP A 13 -14.82 3.99 -3.71
N VAL A 14 -14.35 2.92 -4.33
CA VAL A 14 -13.45 1.96 -3.69
C VAL A 14 -12.11 2.64 -3.39
N ALA A 15 -11.57 3.37 -4.37
CA ALA A 15 -10.31 4.09 -4.23
C ALA A 15 -10.39 5.14 -3.12
N ASP A 16 -11.50 5.88 -3.04
CA ASP A 16 -11.70 6.87 -1.99
C ASP A 16 -11.80 6.20 -0.62
N GLY A 17 -12.52 5.09 -0.50
CA GLY A 17 -12.62 4.34 0.75
C GLY A 17 -11.28 3.83 1.23
N LEU A 18 -10.47 3.27 0.33
CA LEU A 18 -9.12 2.81 0.66
C LEU A 18 -8.24 3.98 1.11
N MET A 19 -8.28 5.09 0.36
CA MET A 19 -7.46 6.26 0.68
C MET A 19 -7.87 6.90 1.99
N ASP A 20 -9.17 7.05 2.24
CA ASP A 20 -9.66 7.64 3.48
C ASP A 20 -9.23 6.82 4.69
N GLY A 21 -9.34 5.49 4.61
CA GLY A 21 -8.89 4.62 5.68
C GLY A 21 -7.38 4.70 5.92
N ALA A 22 -6.61 4.67 4.84
CA ALA A 22 -5.15 4.73 4.93
C ALA A 22 -4.69 6.07 5.52
N THR A 23 -5.21 7.19 5.03
CA THR A 23 -4.81 8.52 5.51
C THR A 23 -5.22 8.73 6.95
N ALA A 24 -6.41 8.28 7.36
CA ALA A 24 -6.84 8.38 8.75
C ALA A 24 -5.89 7.59 9.69
N ALA A 25 -5.48 6.39 9.29
CA ALA A 25 -4.56 5.59 10.09
C ALA A 25 -3.15 6.23 10.16
N LEU A 26 -2.67 6.80 9.06
CA LEU A 26 -1.38 7.49 9.04
C LEU A 26 -1.42 8.75 9.92
N GLU A 27 -2.49 9.53 9.86
CA GLU A 27 -2.66 10.71 10.71
C GLU A 27 -2.74 10.33 12.19
N MET A 28 -3.45 9.26 12.53
CA MET A 28 -3.51 8.73 13.88
C MET A 28 -2.12 8.34 14.38
N GLY A 29 -1.28 7.80 13.50
CA GLY A 29 0.12 7.45 13.80
C GLY A 29 1.08 8.62 13.70
N MET A 30 0.58 9.84 13.47
CA MET A 30 1.38 11.07 13.33
C MET A 30 2.45 10.96 12.22
N ALA A 31 2.15 10.22 11.18
CA ALA A 31 3.01 10.08 10.01
C ALA A 31 2.68 11.14 8.96
N ARG A 32 3.69 11.62 8.26
CA ARG A 32 3.52 12.43 7.05
C ARG A 32 3.39 11.48 5.87
N PHE A 33 2.68 11.92 4.83
CA PHE A 33 2.53 11.08 3.65
C PHE A 33 2.42 11.93 2.39
N GLU A 34 2.80 11.30 1.28
CA GLU A 34 2.56 11.78 -0.08
C GLU A 34 1.80 10.70 -0.84
N ARG A 35 1.13 11.11 -1.92
CA ARG A 35 0.28 10.23 -2.73
C ARG A 35 0.72 10.28 -4.17
N VAL A 36 0.85 9.11 -4.80
CA VAL A 36 1.03 9.00 -6.25
C VAL A 36 0.03 7.99 -6.80
N SER A 37 -0.44 8.26 -8.01
CA SER A 37 -1.36 7.36 -8.71
C SER A 37 -0.66 6.70 -9.88
N VAL A 38 -0.98 5.43 -10.11
CA VAL A 38 -0.49 4.65 -11.26
C VAL A 38 -1.68 4.10 -12.04
N PRO A 39 -1.50 3.70 -13.33
CA PRO A 39 -2.61 3.27 -14.15
C PRO A 39 -3.35 2.03 -13.65
N GLY A 40 -2.65 1.06 -13.09
CA GLY A 40 -3.26 -0.18 -12.61
C GLY A 40 -2.44 -0.82 -11.50
N VAL A 41 -2.99 -1.89 -10.90
CA VAL A 41 -2.34 -2.55 -9.77
C VAL A 41 -0.99 -3.16 -10.14
N LEU A 42 -0.80 -3.58 -11.40
CA LEU A 42 0.46 -4.16 -11.83
C LEU A 42 1.61 -3.14 -11.84
N GLU A 43 1.32 -1.85 -11.91
CA GLU A 43 2.33 -0.80 -11.89
C GLU A 43 2.70 -0.34 -10.49
N ILE A 44 1.94 -0.76 -9.47
CA ILE A 44 2.20 -0.37 -8.07
C ILE A 44 3.57 -0.86 -7.60
N PRO A 45 3.94 -2.14 -7.78
CA PRO A 45 5.27 -2.59 -7.35
C PRO A 45 6.42 -1.85 -8.03
N ALA A 46 6.28 -1.55 -9.32
CA ALA A 46 7.29 -0.80 -10.05
C ALA A 46 7.45 0.62 -9.52
N ALA A 47 6.33 1.30 -9.22
CA ALA A 47 6.37 2.64 -8.65
C ALA A 47 7.06 2.66 -7.29
N ILE A 48 6.78 1.67 -6.43
CA ILE A 48 7.43 1.55 -5.13
C ILE A 48 8.94 1.30 -5.31
N ALA A 49 9.31 0.41 -6.20
CA ALA A 49 10.73 0.11 -6.47
C ALA A 49 11.47 1.36 -6.96
N ILE A 50 10.84 2.16 -7.81
CA ILE A 50 11.41 3.43 -8.28
C ILE A 50 11.57 4.40 -7.10
N ALA A 51 10.54 4.56 -6.29
CA ALA A 51 10.58 5.46 -5.14
C ALA A 51 11.63 5.05 -4.11
N ALA A 52 11.80 3.75 -3.90
CA ALA A 52 12.79 3.22 -2.95
C ALA A 52 14.23 3.51 -3.37
N ARG A 53 14.46 3.82 -4.65
CA ARG A 53 15.78 4.17 -5.19
C ARG A 53 16.01 5.67 -5.24
N ALA A 54 15.05 6.48 -4.81
CA ALA A 54 15.19 7.93 -4.79
C ALA A 54 16.27 8.36 -3.80
N SER A 55 16.85 9.54 -4.01
CA SER A 55 17.87 10.09 -3.12
C SER A 55 17.35 10.34 -1.70
N ARG A 56 16.04 10.53 -1.55
CA ARG A 56 15.36 10.63 -0.26
C ARG A 56 14.24 9.61 -0.23
N PRO A 57 14.54 8.34 0.06
CA PRO A 57 13.51 7.32 0.11
C PRO A 57 12.56 7.57 1.28
N PHE A 58 11.33 7.10 1.13
CA PHE A 58 10.35 7.14 2.21
C PHE A 58 10.69 6.10 3.28
N ASP A 59 10.18 6.31 4.49
CA ASP A 59 10.34 5.34 5.57
C ASP A 59 9.48 4.10 5.35
N GLY A 60 8.35 4.26 4.68
CA GLY A 60 7.46 3.15 4.36
C GLY A 60 6.56 3.45 3.18
N TYR A 61 5.87 2.43 2.73
CA TYR A 61 5.04 2.46 1.53
C TYR A 61 3.69 1.79 1.80
N VAL A 62 2.63 2.35 1.22
CA VAL A 62 1.28 1.77 1.27
C VAL A 62 0.79 1.59 -0.16
N ALA A 63 0.42 0.38 -0.52
CA ALA A 63 -0.13 0.04 -1.83
C ALA A 63 -1.64 -0.10 -1.73
N LEU A 64 -2.39 0.67 -2.53
CA LEU A 64 -3.85 0.66 -2.53
C LEU A 64 -4.38 0.44 -3.94
N GLY A 65 -5.33 -0.47 -4.07
CA GLY A 65 -5.98 -0.73 -5.33
C GLY A 65 -7.03 -1.80 -5.23
N SER A 66 -7.74 -2.03 -6.32
CA SER A 66 -8.75 -3.07 -6.37
C SER A 66 -8.68 -3.84 -7.68
N VAL A 67 -9.01 -5.12 -7.60
CA VAL A 67 -9.11 -6.01 -8.76
C VAL A 67 -10.48 -6.64 -8.71
N THR A 68 -11.27 -6.42 -9.75
CA THR A 68 -12.60 -7.00 -9.91
C THR A 68 -12.74 -7.57 -11.32
N GLY A 69 -13.79 -8.34 -11.54
CA GLY A 69 -14.11 -8.90 -12.84
C GLY A 69 -14.15 -10.43 -12.82
N PRO A 70 -14.04 -11.08 -14.00
CA PRO A 70 -14.08 -12.54 -14.07
C PRO A 70 -13.03 -13.16 -13.14
N ALA A 71 -13.46 -14.11 -12.30
CA ALA A 71 -12.67 -14.61 -11.18
C ALA A 71 -11.28 -15.09 -11.59
N HIS A 72 -11.17 -15.84 -12.69
CA HIS A 72 -9.88 -16.40 -13.13
C HIS A 72 -8.89 -15.31 -13.57
N ILE A 73 -9.38 -14.20 -14.18
CA ILE A 73 -8.55 -13.07 -14.59
C ILE A 73 -8.18 -12.23 -13.38
N ALA A 74 -9.16 -11.89 -12.55
CA ALA A 74 -8.96 -11.08 -11.36
C ALA A 74 -7.98 -11.73 -10.38
N GLN A 75 -8.10 -13.04 -10.17
CA GLN A 75 -7.19 -13.79 -9.29
C GLN A 75 -5.76 -13.79 -9.82
N THR A 76 -5.58 -13.85 -11.15
CA THR A 76 -4.24 -13.80 -11.75
C THR A 76 -3.60 -12.42 -11.53
N PHE A 77 -4.32 -11.34 -11.79
CA PHE A 77 -3.82 -9.99 -11.55
C PHE A 77 -3.49 -9.77 -10.07
N TYR A 78 -4.37 -10.21 -9.20
CA TYR A 78 -4.17 -10.10 -7.75
C TYR A 78 -2.93 -10.88 -7.31
N ALA A 79 -2.81 -12.14 -7.71
CA ALA A 79 -1.70 -13.01 -7.32
C ALA A 79 -0.35 -12.46 -7.79
N GLU A 80 -0.28 -11.96 -9.03
CA GLU A 80 0.95 -11.37 -9.55
C GLU A 80 1.33 -10.09 -8.82
N THR A 81 0.35 -9.23 -8.54
CA THR A 81 0.58 -8.00 -7.77
C THR A 81 1.09 -8.33 -6.37
N MET A 82 0.44 -9.25 -5.68
CA MET A 82 0.81 -9.66 -4.33
C MET A 82 2.20 -10.29 -4.28
N ARG A 83 2.54 -11.10 -5.26
CA ARG A 83 3.87 -11.71 -5.34
C ARG A 83 4.95 -10.65 -5.48
N ALA A 84 4.74 -9.67 -6.34
CA ALA A 84 5.70 -8.59 -6.54
C ALA A 84 5.83 -7.71 -5.30
N LEU A 85 4.72 -7.38 -4.63
CA LEU A 85 4.75 -6.61 -3.38
C LEU A 85 5.45 -7.38 -2.26
N THR A 86 5.19 -8.67 -2.14
CA THR A 86 5.84 -9.53 -1.15
C THR A 86 7.35 -9.60 -1.38
N ALA A 87 7.79 -9.64 -2.64
CA ALA A 87 9.21 -9.60 -2.97
C ALA A 87 9.88 -8.31 -2.48
N LEU A 88 9.21 -7.17 -2.63
CA LEU A 88 9.70 -5.89 -2.12
C LEU A 88 9.77 -5.89 -0.60
N SER A 89 8.74 -6.41 0.08
CA SER A 89 8.75 -6.54 1.55
C SER A 89 9.90 -7.42 2.02
N SER A 90 10.14 -8.52 1.33
CA SER A 90 11.23 -9.45 1.68
C SER A 90 12.61 -8.83 1.49
N SER A 91 12.73 -7.81 0.66
CA SER A 91 13.99 -7.06 0.50
C SER A 91 14.22 -6.01 1.59
N GLY A 92 13.26 -5.84 2.50
CA GLY A 92 13.41 -4.96 3.66
C GLY A 92 12.59 -3.67 3.60
N LEU A 93 11.73 -3.49 2.59
CA LEU A 93 10.86 -2.32 2.57
C LEU A 93 9.70 -2.47 3.54
N ALA A 94 9.44 -1.42 4.32
CA ALA A 94 8.26 -1.35 5.19
C ALA A 94 7.04 -1.06 4.32
N LEU A 95 6.35 -2.11 3.92
CA LEU A 95 5.26 -2.02 2.95
C LEU A 95 3.99 -2.62 3.51
N GLY A 96 2.91 -1.83 3.52
CA GLY A 96 1.56 -2.30 3.80
C GLY A 96 0.77 -2.39 2.50
N GLN A 97 0.07 -3.49 2.29
CA GLN A 97 -0.70 -3.67 1.07
C GLN A 97 -2.20 -3.67 1.37
N GLY A 98 -2.94 -2.88 0.59
CA GLY A 98 -4.38 -2.80 0.63
C GLY A 98 -4.96 -3.04 -0.77
N ILE A 99 -4.57 -4.15 -1.39
CA ILE A 99 -5.12 -4.54 -2.68
C ILE A 99 -6.35 -5.40 -2.42
N VAL A 100 -7.49 -4.96 -2.91
CA VAL A 100 -8.77 -5.62 -2.73
C VAL A 100 -9.05 -6.52 -3.92
N LEU A 101 -9.38 -7.78 -3.66
CA LEU A 101 -9.89 -8.71 -4.66
C LEU A 101 -11.36 -8.98 -4.37
N ALA A 102 -12.23 -8.71 -5.33
CA ALA A 102 -13.67 -8.89 -5.17
C ALA A 102 -14.33 -9.25 -6.51
N GLY A 103 -15.51 -9.84 -6.44
CA GLY A 103 -16.27 -10.22 -7.63
C GLY A 103 -16.84 -9.03 -8.39
N ASP A 104 -17.17 -7.95 -7.69
CA ASP A 104 -17.75 -6.75 -8.28
C ASP A 104 -17.41 -5.52 -7.45
N GLU A 105 -17.82 -4.34 -7.95
CA GLU A 105 -17.56 -3.07 -7.30
C GLU A 105 -18.21 -2.98 -5.91
N GLY A 106 -19.42 -3.51 -5.74
CA GLY A 106 -20.14 -3.46 -4.47
C GLY A 106 -19.39 -4.23 -3.38
N ALA A 107 -18.92 -5.44 -3.69
CA ALA A 107 -18.11 -6.23 -2.75
C ALA A 107 -16.77 -5.56 -2.47
N ALA A 108 -16.15 -4.96 -3.46
CA ALA A 108 -14.89 -4.22 -3.28
C ALA A 108 -15.10 -3.00 -2.36
N ARG A 109 -16.20 -2.29 -2.55
CA ARG A 109 -16.54 -1.14 -1.70
C ARG A 109 -16.74 -1.55 -0.26
N ASP A 110 -17.40 -2.68 -0.01
CA ASP A 110 -17.59 -3.21 1.35
C ASP A 110 -16.24 -3.50 2.02
N LEU A 111 -15.31 -4.12 1.31
CA LEU A 111 -13.97 -4.38 1.83
C LEU A 111 -13.21 -3.06 2.12
N ALA A 112 -13.35 -2.08 1.26
CA ALA A 112 -12.65 -0.81 1.42
C ALA A 112 -13.22 0.03 2.59
N ILE A 113 -14.52 0.06 2.75
CA ILE A 113 -15.19 0.93 3.71
C ILE A 113 -15.48 0.20 5.02
N THR A 114 -16.22 -0.92 4.96
CA THR A 114 -16.64 -1.63 6.17
C THR A 114 -15.49 -2.37 6.83
N HIS A 115 -14.63 -3.01 6.05
CA HIS A 115 -13.50 -3.78 6.56
C HIS A 115 -12.21 -2.96 6.68
N ASP A 116 -12.21 -1.71 6.24
CA ASP A 116 -11.10 -0.77 6.39
C ASP A 116 -9.74 -1.34 5.93
N ILE A 117 -9.74 -1.95 4.77
CA ILE A 117 -8.51 -2.56 4.22
C ILE A 117 -7.39 -1.53 4.04
N GLY A 118 -7.73 -0.29 3.64
CA GLY A 118 -6.74 0.78 3.53
C GLY A 118 -6.10 1.15 4.86
N GLY A 119 -6.92 1.23 5.91
CA GLY A 119 -6.41 1.48 7.27
C GLY A 119 -5.53 0.34 7.76
N ASP A 120 -5.92 -0.92 7.52
CA ASP A 120 -5.10 -2.08 7.86
C ASP A 120 -3.73 -2.03 7.14
N ALA A 121 -3.71 -1.65 5.88
CA ALA A 121 -2.48 -1.52 5.11
C ALA A 121 -1.55 -0.45 5.71
N ALA A 122 -2.11 0.70 6.06
CA ALA A 122 -1.34 1.77 6.68
C ALA A 122 -0.77 1.36 8.03
N ARG A 123 -1.57 0.70 8.87
CA ARG A 123 -1.12 0.20 10.17
C ARG A 123 -0.03 -0.84 10.03
N ALA A 124 -0.13 -1.73 9.04
CA ALA A 124 0.92 -2.71 8.75
C ALA A 124 2.23 -2.02 8.36
N CYS A 125 2.14 -1.01 7.49
CA CYS A 125 3.30 -0.22 7.10
C CYS A 125 3.96 0.42 8.33
N LEU A 126 3.19 1.11 9.16
CA LEU A 126 3.72 1.79 10.35
C LEU A 126 4.36 0.82 11.32
N SER A 127 3.78 -0.37 11.51
CA SER A 127 4.37 -1.36 12.41
C SER A 127 5.73 -1.85 11.92
N LEU A 128 5.91 -1.96 10.60
CA LEU A 128 7.20 -2.35 10.02
C LEU A 128 8.22 -1.21 10.11
N VAL A 129 7.81 0.04 9.93
CA VAL A 129 8.71 1.19 10.13
C VAL A 129 9.19 1.23 11.58
N ILE A 130 8.27 1.07 12.52
CA ILE A 130 8.60 1.06 13.95
C ILE A 130 9.53 -0.11 14.30
N LEU A 131 9.28 -1.29 13.74
CA LEU A 131 10.15 -2.44 13.92
C LEU A 131 11.57 -2.13 13.44
N GLY A 132 11.70 -1.53 12.25
CA GLY A 132 13.00 -1.13 11.72
C GLY A 132 13.74 -0.15 12.63
N GLN A 133 13.03 0.84 13.13
CA GLN A 133 13.60 1.80 14.10
C GLN A 133 14.04 1.12 15.38
N ARG A 134 13.22 0.23 15.91
CA ARG A 134 13.53 -0.51 17.13
C ARG A 134 14.76 -1.40 16.97
N LEU A 135 14.95 -1.96 15.78
CA LEU A 135 16.13 -2.78 15.47
C LEU A 135 17.35 -1.96 15.03
N GLY A 136 17.23 -0.62 15.03
CA GLY A 136 18.34 0.28 14.75
C GLY A 136 18.66 0.51 13.29
N LEU A 137 17.81 0.07 12.35
CA LEU A 137 18.09 0.22 10.92
C LEU A 137 18.10 1.67 10.46
N SER A 138 17.32 2.54 11.10
CA SER A 138 17.24 3.96 10.75
C SER A 138 18.34 4.79 11.38
N GLN A 139 19.11 4.24 12.33
CA GLN A 139 20.18 4.97 13.00
C GLN A 139 21.50 4.91 12.26
N VAL A 140 21.67 3.95 11.37
CA VAL A 140 22.88 3.78 10.59
C VAL A 140 23.09 4.93 9.60
N GLU A 141 22.03 5.57 9.18
CA GLU A 141 22.07 6.68 8.22
C GLU A 141 22.42 8.02 8.85
N ASN A 142 22.40 8.12 10.18
CA ASN A 142 22.65 9.37 10.91
C ASN A 142 24.07 9.43 11.51
N ASP A 143 24.81 8.37 11.41
CA ASP A 143 26.20 8.28 11.85
C ASP A 143 27.15 8.49 10.66
#